data_4cb7b855355c33e8168c350e6768294a
#
_entry.id   4cb7b855355c33e8168c350e6768294a
#
_cell.length_a   1.000
_cell.length_b   1.000
_cell.length_c   1.000
_cell.angle_alpha   90.00
_cell.angle_beta   90.00
_cell.angle_gamma   90.00
#
_symmetry.space_group_name_H-M   'P 1'
#
loop_
_entity.id
_entity.type
_entity.pdbx_description
1 polymer ?
#
loop_
_entity_poly.entity_id
_entity_poly.type
_entity_poly.pdbx_seq_one_letter_code
_entity_poly.pdbx_strand_id
1 'polypeptide(L)'
;MTAVQRDRRFYILLSLLFLVLGSNTLLYRSPLTPIVLPADANWVVVGSLIDFAIVAPLLILYLKRGKKITVKSFITWMVAGLVFARFLIPSAYFESFTYVPIAAIGIEALIVLAELGLVALLAWRLPGIIRWIKSQGESPLFSLPFAVEKRVGNHMLLQVIASEFLMFYYAFTSWNKQPPSGEAYFSLHKNSSLIAFYVMLIHAIVIETAAVHWMIHEMSVVVSVITLLLNIYTVIFFIGDIQSIRLNPLFVQQEKIFVSLGLGKRIIIPMEAIKDIKWGKEAEEVKINKKETISFIAKDFETLPPHCIIEFKKPLPANLFMGFKKTYTKAAIRLDEPDRFRSLIDKEQ
;
A
#
# COMPACT_ATOMS: atom_id res chain seq x y z
N MET A 1 -26.40 1.95 12.67
CA MET A 1 -26.66 0.87 11.69
C MET A 1 -26.08 -0.42 12.22
N THR A 2 -26.90 -1.39 12.53
CA THR A 2 -26.49 -2.70 13.08
C THR A 2 -25.72 -3.53 12.05
N ALA A 3 -24.84 -4.44 12.49
CA ALA A 3 -24.03 -5.30 11.61
C ALA A 3 -24.90 -6.08 10.61
N VAL A 4 -26.08 -6.55 11.03
CA VAL A 4 -27.03 -7.31 10.20
C VAL A 4 -27.61 -6.48 9.05
N GLN A 5 -27.93 -5.19 9.25
CA GLN A 5 -28.37 -4.31 8.16
C GLN A 5 -27.24 -3.99 7.17
N ARG A 6 -25.99 -4.04 7.63
CA ARG A 6 -24.79 -3.81 6.85
C ARG A 6 -24.51 -4.95 5.86
N ASP A 7 -24.76 -6.20 6.26
CA ASP A 7 -24.55 -7.38 5.41
C ASP A 7 -25.63 -7.50 4.35
N ARG A 8 -26.90 -7.23 4.69
CA ARG A 8 -28.02 -7.29 3.73
C ARG A 8 -27.82 -6.36 2.54
N ARG A 9 -27.35 -5.12 2.77
CA ARG A 9 -27.07 -4.17 1.67
C ARG A 9 -25.94 -4.63 0.76
N PHE A 10 -24.90 -5.24 1.31
CA PHE A 10 -23.81 -5.79 0.52
C PHE A 10 -24.28 -6.89 -0.42
N TYR A 11 -25.07 -7.84 0.08
CA TYR A 11 -25.61 -8.92 -0.75
C TYR A 11 -26.59 -8.42 -1.80
N ILE A 12 -27.41 -7.41 -1.50
CA ILE A 12 -28.29 -6.77 -2.48
C ILE A 12 -27.49 -6.12 -3.61
N LEU A 13 -26.47 -5.32 -3.30
CA LEU A 13 -25.63 -4.67 -4.32
C LEU A 13 -24.86 -5.71 -5.14
N LEU A 14 -24.38 -6.76 -4.52
CA LEU A 14 -23.69 -7.85 -5.20
C LEU A 14 -24.66 -8.61 -6.14
N SER A 15 -25.86 -8.92 -5.68
CA SER A 15 -26.89 -9.57 -6.50
C SER A 15 -27.30 -8.70 -7.69
N LEU A 16 -27.45 -7.39 -7.48
CA LEU A 16 -27.72 -6.44 -8.57
C LEU A 16 -26.57 -6.40 -9.61
N LEU A 17 -25.34 -6.41 -9.14
CA LEU A 17 -24.18 -6.47 -10.05
C LEU A 17 -24.17 -7.76 -10.87
N PHE A 18 -24.41 -8.91 -10.23
CA PHE A 18 -24.54 -10.19 -10.93
C PHE A 18 -25.70 -10.20 -11.91
N LEU A 19 -26.83 -9.58 -11.54
CA LEU A 19 -27.99 -9.46 -12.43
C LEU A 19 -27.64 -8.63 -13.67
N VAL A 20 -27.02 -7.46 -13.51
CA VAL A 20 -26.62 -6.60 -14.63
C VAL A 20 -25.60 -7.30 -15.55
N LEU A 21 -24.56 -7.89 -14.99
CA LEU A 21 -23.55 -8.59 -15.79
C LEU A 21 -24.12 -9.87 -16.43
N GLY A 22 -24.89 -10.64 -15.69
CA GLY A 22 -25.50 -11.89 -16.14
C GLY A 22 -26.55 -11.70 -17.22
N SER A 23 -27.47 -10.71 -17.04
CA SER A 23 -28.50 -10.44 -18.04
C SER A 23 -27.90 -9.99 -19.37
N ASN A 24 -26.92 -9.08 -19.35
CA ASN A 24 -26.22 -8.65 -20.55
C ASN A 24 -25.40 -9.79 -21.19
N THR A 25 -24.78 -10.66 -20.39
CA THR A 25 -24.04 -11.82 -20.91
C THR A 25 -25.00 -12.81 -21.58
N LEU A 26 -26.13 -13.11 -20.95
CA LEU A 26 -27.16 -13.99 -21.55
C LEU A 26 -27.73 -13.38 -22.82
N LEU A 27 -27.98 -12.07 -22.85
CA LEU A 27 -28.54 -11.35 -23.99
C LEU A 27 -27.67 -11.49 -25.27
N TYR A 28 -26.34 -11.38 -25.11
CA TYR A 28 -25.41 -11.33 -26.25
C TYR A 28 -24.66 -12.64 -26.53
N ARG A 29 -24.63 -13.59 -25.58
CA ARG A 29 -23.86 -14.84 -25.69
C ARG A 29 -24.70 -16.12 -25.64
N SER A 30 -26.03 -15.99 -25.50
CA SER A 30 -26.90 -17.17 -25.54
C SER A 30 -27.23 -17.61 -26.98
N PRO A 31 -27.56 -18.87 -27.21
CA PRO A 31 -28.07 -19.33 -28.52
C PRO A 31 -29.38 -18.65 -28.97
N LEU A 32 -30.08 -18.01 -28.01
CA LEU A 32 -31.33 -17.28 -28.23
C LEU A 32 -31.14 -15.85 -28.73
N THR A 33 -29.90 -15.32 -28.72
CA THR A 33 -29.59 -13.95 -29.15
C THR A 33 -30.21 -13.58 -30.51
N PRO A 34 -30.12 -14.38 -31.57
CA PRO A 34 -30.72 -14.03 -32.87
C PRO A 34 -32.25 -13.99 -32.85
N ILE A 35 -32.89 -14.65 -31.88
CA ILE A 35 -34.36 -14.72 -31.75
C ILE A 35 -34.85 -13.53 -30.93
N VAL A 36 -34.09 -13.11 -29.91
CA VAL A 36 -34.46 -12.07 -28.92
C VAL A 36 -34.09 -10.69 -29.41
N LEU A 37 -32.95 -10.54 -30.11
CA LEU A 37 -32.46 -9.26 -30.60
C LEU A 37 -32.84 -9.07 -32.09
N PRO A 38 -33.66 -8.07 -32.42
CA PRO A 38 -33.90 -7.72 -33.83
C PRO A 38 -32.63 -7.13 -34.45
N ALA A 39 -32.59 -7.09 -35.79
CA ALA A 39 -31.46 -6.52 -36.52
C ALA A 39 -31.20 -5.05 -36.18
N ASP A 40 -32.23 -4.27 -35.82
CA ASP A 40 -32.13 -2.89 -35.32
C ASP A 40 -32.34 -2.86 -33.82
N ALA A 41 -31.34 -3.33 -33.07
CA ALA A 41 -31.35 -3.38 -31.61
C ALA A 41 -30.65 -2.18 -30.95
N ASN A 42 -30.55 -1.03 -31.64
CA ASN A 42 -29.79 0.15 -31.16
C ASN A 42 -30.13 0.56 -29.73
N TRP A 43 -31.41 0.60 -29.36
CA TRP A 43 -31.85 0.97 -28.01
C TRP A 43 -31.43 -0.05 -26.93
N VAL A 44 -31.38 -1.32 -27.30
CA VAL A 44 -30.93 -2.39 -26.40
C VAL A 44 -29.41 -2.25 -26.15
N VAL A 45 -28.66 -1.95 -27.21
CA VAL A 45 -27.22 -1.68 -27.11
C VAL A 45 -26.94 -0.44 -26.24
N VAL A 46 -27.71 0.64 -26.44
CA VAL A 46 -27.61 1.84 -25.59
C VAL A 46 -27.88 1.50 -24.12
N GLY A 47 -28.92 0.71 -23.82
CA GLY A 47 -29.19 0.23 -22.47
C GLY A 47 -28.02 -0.54 -21.88
N SER A 48 -27.44 -1.46 -22.62
CA SER A 48 -26.26 -2.23 -22.21
C SER A 48 -25.03 -1.34 -22.00
N LEU A 49 -24.80 -0.35 -22.86
CA LEU A 49 -23.71 0.61 -22.65
C LEU A 49 -23.89 1.44 -21.39
N ILE A 50 -25.13 1.86 -21.05
CA ILE A 50 -25.44 2.53 -19.78
C ILE A 50 -25.17 1.59 -18.58
N ASP A 51 -25.57 0.32 -18.70
CA ASP A 51 -25.31 -0.68 -17.68
C ASP A 51 -23.80 -0.83 -17.38
N PHE A 52 -22.97 -0.92 -18.39
CA PHE A 52 -21.54 -1.07 -18.27
C PHE A 52 -20.81 0.24 -17.96
N ALA A 53 -21.27 1.39 -18.47
CA ALA A 53 -20.60 2.68 -18.24
C ALA A 53 -20.99 3.34 -16.92
N ILE A 54 -22.19 3.07 -16.42
CA ILE A 54 -22.73 3.79 -15.25
C ILE A 54 -23.14 2.83 -14.13
N VAL A 55 -24.04 1.90 -14.42
CA VAL A 55 -24.66 1.07 -13.37
C VAL A 55 -23.65 0.13 -12.71
N ALA A 56 -22.91 -0.66 -13.51
CA ALA A 56 -21.91 -1.58 -12.98
C ALA A 56 -20.75 -0.85 -12.24
N PRO A 57 -20.15 0.24 -12.78
CA PRO A 57 -19.18 1.06 -12.05
C PRO A 57 -19.69 1.59 -10.72
N LEU A 58 -20.90 2.11 -10.66
CA LEU A 58 -21.48 2.60 -9.40
C LEU A 58 -21.65 1.45 -8.40
N LEU A 59 -22.21 0.31 -8.82
CA LEU A 59 -22.37 -0.85 -7.95
C LEU A 59 -21.01 -1.33 -7.41
N ILE A 60 -19.97 -1.42 -8.24
CA ILE A 60 -18.62 -1.80 -7.84
C ILE A 60 -18.04 -0.81 -6.83
N LEU A 61 -18.20 0.49 -7.06
CA LEU A 61 -17.71 1.52 -6.16
C LEU A 61 -18.43 1.51 -4.81
N TYR A 62 -19.75 1.29 -4.79
CA TYR A 62 -20.52 1.13 -3.56
C TYR A 62 -20.17 -0.15 -2.79
N LEU A 63 -19.82 -1.24 -3.50
CA LEU A 63 -19.33 -2.49 -2.89
C LEU A 63 -17.95 -2.31 -2.23
N LYS A 64 -17.10 -1.42 -2.75
CA LYS A 64 -15.78 -1.08 -2.17
C LYS A 64 -15.93 -0.21 -0.91
N ARG A 65 -16.39 -0.81 0.16
CA ARG A 65 -16.67 -0.17 1.46
C ARG A 65 -15.50 0.69 1.98
N GLY A 66 -15.81 1.91 2.43
CA GLY A 66 -14.90 2.76 3.22
C GLY A 66 -13.95 3.67 2.42
N LYS A 67 -13.96 3.63 1.10
CA LYS A 67 -13.21 4.59 0.27
C LYS A 67 -14.15 5.64 -0.28
N LYS A 68 -13.76 6.93 -0.20
CA LYS A 68 -14.47 8.00 -0.88
C LYS A 68 -14.52 7.71 -2.39
N ILE A 69 -15.70 7.78 -2.97
CA ILE A 69 -15.87 7.69 -4.42
C ILE A 69 -15.21 8.92 -5.02
N THR A 70 -14.15 8.73 -5.80
CA THR A 70 -13.48 9.80 -6.51
C THR A 70 -13.89 9.77 -7.99
N VAL A 71 -13.92 10.93 -8.64
CA VAL A 71 -14.21 11.05 -10.08
C VAL A 71 -13.27 10.15 -10.89
N LYS A 72 -11.98 10.15 -10.56
CA LYS A 72 -11.00 9.26 -11.20
C LYS A 72 -11.40 7.78 -11.09
N SER A 73 -11.77 7.31 -9.89
CA SER A 73 -12.17 5.92 -9.69
C SER A 73 -13.42 5.55 -10.49
N PHE A 74 -14.38 6.51 -10.63
CA PHE A 74 -15.56 6.29 -11.45
C PHE A 74 -15.19 6.19 -12.93
N ILE A 75 -14.36 7.10 -13.46
CA ILE A 75 -13.92 7.09 -14.86
C ILE A 75 -13.19 5.78 -15.17
N THR A 76 -12.26 5.33 -14.32
CA THR A 76 -11.54 4.06 -14.53
C THR A 76 -12.48 2.86 -14.63
N TRP A 77 -13.48 2.76 -13.75
CA TRP A 77 -14.46 1.67 -13.81
C TRP A 77 -15.42 1.81 -14.99
N MET A 78 -15.78 3.04 -15.39
CA MET A 78 -16.56 3.33 -16.59
C MET A 78 -15.84 2.87 -17.86
N VAL A 79 -14.53 3.20 -17.99
CA VAL A 79 -13.71 2.75 -19.14
C VAL A 79 -13.60 1.24 -19.15
N ALA A 80 -13.31 0.61 -18.01
CA ALA A 80 -13.25 -0.85 -17.92
C ALA A 80 -14.58 -1.51 -18.33
N GLY A 81 -15.71 -0.94 -17.92
CA GLY A 81 -17.04 -1.40 -18.32
C GLY A 81 -17.30 -1.26 -19.81
N LEU A 82 -16.94 -0.12 -20.42
CA LEU A 82 -17.09 0.11 -21.86
C LEU A 82 -16.17 -0.80 -22.70
N VAL A 83 -14.95 -1.05 -22.25
CA VAL A 83 -14.05 -2.04 -22.88
C VAL A 83 -14.65 -3.44 -22.78
N PHE A 84 -15.19 -3.82 -21.62
CA PHE A 84 -15.87 -5.10 -21.46
C PHE A 84 -17.10 -5.22 -22.38
N ALA A 85 -17.92 -4.14 -22.49
CA ALA A 85 -19.05 -4.09 -23.41
C ALA A 85 -18.61 -4.36 -24.88
N ARG A 86 -17.45 -3.81 -25.30
CA ARG A 86 -16.91 -4.02 -26.66
C ARG A 86 -16.60 -5.49 -26.96
N PHE A 87 -16.15 -6.26 -25.95
CA PHE A 87 -15.90 -7.68 -26.08
C PHE A 87 -17.17 -8.54 -25.97
N LEU A 88 -18.16 -8.07 -25.21
CA LEU A 88 -19.38 -8.82 -24.96
C LEU A 88 -20.39 -8.69 -26.10
N ILE A 89 -20.62 -7.47 -26.59
CA ILE A 89 -21.60 -7.15 -27.62
C ILE A 89 -21.03 -7.56 -28.99
N PRO A 90 -21.72 -8.42 -29.77
CA PRO A 90 -21.27 -8.81 -31.11
C PRO A 90 -21.07 -7.58 -32.02
N SER A 91 -20.06 -7.67 -32.91
CA SER A 91 -19.70 -6.56 -33.80
C SER A 91 -20.87 -6.07 -34.67
N ALA A 92 -21.73 -6.98 -35.13
CA ALA A 92 -22.93 -6.64 -35.92
C ALA A 92 -23.87 -5.64 -35.22
N TYR A 93 -23.98 -5.69 -33.89
CA TYR A 93 -24.82 -4.76 -33.10
C TYR A 93 -24.02 -3.57 -32.57
N PHE A 94 -22.69 -3.58 -32.66
CA PHE A 94 -21.81 -2.59 -32.04
C PHE A 94 -21.27 -1.56 -33.05
N GLU A 95 -21.43 -1.76 -34.37
CA GLU A 95 -20.83 -0.88 -35.38
C GLU A 95 -21.16 0.59 -35.21
N SER A 96 -22.41 0.95 -34.92
CA SER A 96 -22.86 2.33 -34.71
C SER A 96 -22.27 2.98 -33.45
N PHE A 97 -21.67 2.22 -32.55
CA PHE A 97 -21.18 2.68 -31.23
C PHE A 97 -19.67 2.51 -31.04
N THR A 98 -18.94 2.15 -32.09
CA THR A 98 -17.48 1.85 -32.01
C THR A 98 -16.67 3.04 -31.46
N TYR A 99 -17.08 4.28 -31.68
CA TYR A 99 -16.40 5.47 -31.18
C TYR A 99 -16.48 5.65 -29.67
N VAL A 100 -17.48 5.08 -28.98
CA VAL A 100 -17.68 5.25 -27.53
C VAL A 100 -16.54 4.64 -26.70
N PRO A 101 -16.13 3.35 -26.90
CA PRO A 101 -14.96 2.81 -26.22
C PRO A 101 -13.68 3.53 -26.61
N ILE A 102 -13.54 3.99 -27.86
CA ILE A 102 -12.34 4.73 -28.31
C ILE A 102 -12.21 6.05 -27.56
N ALA A 103 -13.31 6.82 -27.43
CA ALA A 103 -13.31 8.05 -26.62
C ALA A 103 -12.99 7.79 -25.15
N ALA A 104 -13.53 6.69 -24.57
CA ALA A 104 -13.25 6.29 -23.21
C ALA A 104 -11.77 5.93 -23.00
N ILE A 105 -11.16 5.18 -23.92
CA ILE A 105 -9.72 4.86 -23.91
C ILE A 105 -8.89 6.15 -24.04
N GLY A 106 -9.32 7.11 -24.87
CA GLY A 106 -8.66 8.41 -24.98
C GLY A 106 -8.63 9.20 -23.66
N ILE A 107 -9.75 9.21 -22.93
CA ILE A 107 -9.83 9.84 -21.59
C ILE A 107 -8.89 9.13 -20.61
N GLU A 108 -8.87 7.78 -20.58
CA GLU A 108 -7.97 7.03 -19.71
C GLU A 108 -6.51 7.30 -20.06
N ALA A 109 -6.17 7.35 -21.35
CA ALA A 109 -4.82 7.68 -21.81
C ALA A 109 -4.38 9.07 -21.32
N LEU A 110 -5.25 10.08 -21.31
CA LEU A 110 -4.95 11.40 -20.76
C LEU A 110 -4.70 11.35 -19.26
N ILE A 111 -5.45 10.53 -18.51
CA ILE A 111 -5.24 10.33 -17.07
C ILE A 111 -3.88 9.68 -16.82
N VAL A 112 -3.54 8.63 -17.57
CA VAL A 112 -2.23 7.96 -17.50
C VAL A 112 -1.10 8.92 -17.85
N LEU A 113 -1.24 9.74 -18.89
CA LEU A 113 -0.24 10.75 -19.25
C LEU A 113 -0.05 11.79 -18.14
N ALA A 114 -1.12 12.22 -17.49
CA ALA A 114 -1.02 13.12 -16.33
C ALA A 114 -0.28 12.45 -15.15
N GLU A 115 -0.52 11.16 -14.89
CA GLU A 115 0.20 10.41 -13.86
C GLU A 115 1.68 10.23 -14.20
N LEU A 116 2.01 9.90 -15.45
CA LEU A 116 3.40 9.86 -15.93
C LEU A 116 4.08 11.22 -15.84
N GLY A 117 3.35 12.31 -16.10
CA GLY A 117 3.83 13.68 -15.89
C GLY A 117 4.19 13.97 -14.43
N LEU A 118 3.41 13.48 -13.47
CA LEU A 118 3.73 13.58 -12.04
C LEU A 118 4.99 12.79 -11.68
N VAL A 119 5.16 11.58 -12.26
CA VAL A 119 6.37 10.76 -12.07
C VAL A 119 7.60 11.47 -12.63
N ALA A 120 7.51 12.02 -13.85
CA ALA A 120 8.56 12.77 -14.48
C ALA A 120 8.94 14.04 -13.66
N LEU A 121 7.95 14.75 -13.13
CA LEU A 121 8.15 15.88 -12.23
C LEU A 121 8.89 15.47 -10.95
N LEU A 122 8.52 14.34 -10.34
CA LEU A 122 9.22 13.80 -9.18
C LEU A 122 10.67 13.45 -9.53
N ALA A 123 10.90 12.73 -10.63
CA ALA A 123 12.23 12.37 -11.08
C ALA A 123 13.12 13.60 -11.30
N TRP A 124 12.57 14.65 -11.91
CA TRP A 124 13.27 15.92 -12.09
C TRP A 124 13.61 16.63 -10.77
N ARG A 125 12.68 16.61 -9.81
CA ARG A 125 12.86 17.22 -8.47
C ARG A 125 13.74 16.39 -7.52
N LEU A 126 13.85 15.09 -7.77
CA LEU A 126 14.51 14.12 -6.89
C LEU A 126 15.97 14.50 -6.53
N PRO A 127 16.85 14.94 -7.46
CA PRO A 127 18.20 15.35 -7.10
C PRO A 127 18.25 16.52 -6.11
N GLY A 128 17.33 17.47 -6.23
CA GLY A 128 17.19 18.58 -5.29
C GLY A 128 16.67 18.14 -3.92
N ILE A 129 15.76 17.19 -3.89
CA ILE A 129 15.22 16.58 -2.65
C ILE A 129 16.34 15.82 -1.92
N ILE A 130 17.12 15.00 -2.64
CA ILE A 130 18.25 14.24 -2.07
C ILE A 130 19.32 15.17 -1.49
N ARG A 131 19.69 16.24 -2.21
CA ARG A 131 20.65 17.23 -1.72
C ARG A 131 20.16 17.91 -0.44
N TRP A 132 18.89 18.28 -0.40
CA TRP A 132 18.28 18.88 0.78
C TRP A 132 18.27 17.92 1.99
N ILE A 133 17.88 16.63 1.79
CA ILE A 133 17.93 15.61 2.85
C ILE A 133 19.35 15.45 3.40
N LYS A 134 20.35 15.38 2.51
CA LYS A 134 21.76 15.27 2.92
C LYS A 134 22.22 16.49 3.73
N SER A 135 21.73 17.69 3.42
CA SER A 135 22.11 18.92 4.16
C SER A 135 21.49 19.01 5.54
N GLN A 136 20.35 18.32 5.81
CA GLN A 136 19.70 18.32 7.11
C GLN A 136 20.28 17.28 8.09
N GLY A 137 21.10 16.34 7.61
CA GLY A 137 21.65 15.25 8.43
C GLY A 137 20.60 14.22 8.89
N GLU A 138 19.35 14.35 8.44
CA GLU A 138 18.27 13.46 8.82
C GLU A 138 18.31 12.14 8.02
N SER A 139 17.73 11.09 8.60
CA SER A 139 17.56 9.81 7.91
C SER A 139 16.63 9.95 6.71
N PRO A 140 17.02 9.45 5.52
CA PRO A 140 16.18 9.45 4.32
C PRO A 140 14.82 8.79 4.54
N LEU A 141 14.74 7.82 5.47
CA LEU A 141 13.53 7.09 5.78
C LEU A 141 12.41 8.02 6.28
N PHE A 142 12.74 9.02 7.10
CA PHE A 142 11.79 9.97 7.66
C PHE A 142 11.62 11.21 6.79
N SER A 143 12.71 11.72 6.24
CA SER A 143 12.74 13.02 5.55
C SER A 143 12.24 12.95 4.11
N LEU A 144 12.46 11.83 3.36
CA LEU A 144 12.06 11.75 1.94
C LEU A 144 10.54 11.87 1.73
N PRO A 145 9.67 11.13 2.43
CA PRO A 145 8.23 11.26 2.23
C PRO A 145 7.70 12.67 2.57
N PHE A 146 8.26 13.29 3.60
CA PHE A 146 7.92 14.66 3.97
C PHE A 146 8.38 15.67 2.91
N ALA A 147 9.60 15.52 2.39
CA ALA A 147 10.14 16.38 1.35
C ALA A 147 9.36 16.26 0.03
N VAL A 148 8.94 15.05 -0.35
CA VAL A 148 8.11 14.81 -1.52
C VAL A 148 6.74 15.47 -1.35
N GLU A 149 6.09 15.29 -0.20
CA GLU A 149 4.80 15.91 0.10
C GLU A 149 4.88 17.44 0.03
N LYS A 150 5.91 18.04 0.62
CA LYS A 150 6.09 19.50 0.66
C LYS A 150 6.44 20.12 -0.69
N ARG A 151 7.22 19.42 -1.55
CA ARG A 151 7.77 19.99 -2.80
C ARG A 151 7.01 19.61 -4.05
N VAL A 152 6.34 18.47 -4.04
CA VAL A 152 5.65 17.92 -5.23
C VAL A 152 4.15 17.77 -4.98
N GLY A 153 3.75 17.54 -3.75
CA GLY A 153 2.34 17.43 -3.34
C GLY A 153 2.01 16.10 -2.65
N ASN A 154 0.83 16.07 -2.04
CA ASN A 154 0.34 14.90 -1.32
C ASN A 154 -0.50 14.01 -2.25
N HIS A 155 0.13 13.39 -3.23
CA HIS A 155 -0.51 12.41 -4.12
C HIS A 155 -0.05 11.00 -3.76
N MET A 156 -0.99 10.05 -3.70
CA MET A 156 -0.70 8.66 -3.29
C MET A 156 0.37 8.01 -4.17
N LEU A 157 0.32 8.22 -5.49
CA LEU A 157 1.31 7.69 -6.43
C LEU A 157 2.73 8.16 -6.09
N LEU A 158 2.90 9.44 -5.76
CA LEU A 158 4.20 10.01 -5.39
C LEU A 158 4.75 9.40 -4.09
N GLN A 159 3.88 9.08 -3.12
CA GLN A 159 4.27 8.42 -1.88
C GLN A 159 4.69 6.97 -2.11
N VAL A 160 4.00 6.26 -3.01
CA VAL A 160 4.38 4.91 -3.44
C VAL A 160 5.76 4.94 -4.10
N ILE A 161 5.98 5.82 -5.09
CA ILE A 161 7.26 5.93 -5.78
C ILE A 161 8.39 6.32 -4.81
N ALA A 162 8.12 7.21 -3.85
CA ALA A 162 9.11 7.55 -2.83
C ALA A 162 9.45 6.34 -1.93
N SER A 163 8.46 5.49 -1.62
CA SER A 163 8.68 4.27 -0.85
C SER A 163 9.49 3.23 -1.64
N GLU A 164 9.21 3.07 -2.94
CA GLU A 164 10.00 2.23 -3.85
C GLU A 164 11.44 2.75 -3.95
N PHE A 165 11.61 4.05 -4.10
CA PHE A 165 12.95 4.66 -4.11
C PHE A 165 13.72 4.37 -2.81
N LEU A 166 13.08 4.45 -1.64
CA LEU A 166 13.70 4.09 -0.37
C LEU A 166 14.10 2.61 -0.33
N MET A 167 13.25 1.73 -0.83
CA MET A 167 13.53 0.29 -0.92
C MET A 167 14.81 0.04 -1.75
N PHE A 168 14.89 0.57 -2.96
CA PHE A 168 16.06 0.42 -3.83
C PHE A 168 17.31 1.10 -3.24
N TYR A 169 17.14 2.28 -2.62
CA TYR A 169 18.23 2.95 -1.94
C TYR A 169 18.83 2.10 -0.83
N TYR A 170 17.99 1.53 0.05
CA TYR A 170 18.48 0.67 1.13
C TYR A 170 19.02 -0.66 0.59
N ALA A 171 18.42 -1.25 -0.43
CA ALA A 171 18.87 -2.52 -0.99
C ALA A 171 20.24 -2.41 -1.66
N PHE A 172 20.53 -1.33 -2.37
CA PHE A 172 21.73 -1.25 -3.24
C PHE A 172 22.79 -0.25 -2.80
N THR A 173 22.42 0.86 -2.15
CA THR A 173 23.37 1.96 -1.90
C THR A 173 23.78 2.14 -0.44
N SER A 174 23.22 1.35 0.48
CA SER A 174 23.41 1.55 1.91
C SER A 174 24.41 0.61 2.58
N TRP A 175 24.99 -0.34 1.85
CA TRP A 175 25.83 -1.41 2.39
C TRP A 175 27.04 -0.94 3.20
N ASN A 176 27.73 0.09 2.72
CA ASN A 176 28.92 0.65 3.37
C ASN A 176 28.60 1.62 4.52
N LYS A 177 27.32 1.85 4.81
CA LYS A 177 26.92 2.75 5.89
C LYS A 177 26.93 2.05 7.22
N GLN A 178 27.45 2.76 8.23
CA GLN A 178 27.40 2.31 9.61
C GLN A 178 26.07 2.78 10.25
N PRO A 179 25.45 1.95 11.10
CA PRO A 179 24.29 2.38 11.88
C PRO A 179 24.70 3.54 12.80
N PRO A 180 23.85 4.56 12.94
CA PRO A 180 24.12 5.63 13.87
C PRO A 180 24.21 5.09 15.29
N SER A 181 25.13 5.63 16.08
CA SER A 181 25.40 5.23 17.46
C SER A 181 25.46 6.45 18.37
N GLY A 182 25.20 6.29 19.63
CA GLY A 182 25.24 7.36 20.64
C GLY A 182 24.14 7.18 21.69
N GLU A 183 24.11 8.08 22.68
CA GLU A 183 23.19 7.97 23.82
C GLU A 183 21.71 8.04 23.42
N ALA A 184 21.39 8.75 22.34
CA ALA A 184 20.03 8.94 21.85
C ALA A 184 19.53 7.88 20.86
N TYR A 185 20.33 6.83 20.54
CA TYR A 185 19.99 5.80 19.57
C TYR A 185 19.77 4.44 20.24
N PHE A 186 18.67 3.76 19.87
CA PHE A 186 18.22 2.50 20.47
C PHE A 186 17.81 1.51 19.37
N SER A 187 18.44 0.33 19.36
CA SER A 187 18.06 -0.72 18.42
C SER A 187 16.79 -1.46 18.86
N LEU A 188 16.06 -2.00 17.87
CA LEU A 188 14.80 -2.73 18.09
C LEU A 188 14.89 -4.20 17.62
N HIS A 189 16.03 -4.64 17.10
CA HIS A 189 16.14 -5.92 16.38
C HIS A 189 17.27 -6.84 16.81
N LYS A 190 18.24 -6.36 17.60
CA LYS A 190 19.43 -7.16 17.96
C LYS A 190 19.05 -8.36 18.83
N ASN A 191 18.09 -8.17 19.76
CA ASN A 191 17.59 -9.23 20.63
C ASN A 191 16.33 -9.90 20.05
N SER A 192 16.30 -10.10 18.73
CA SER A 192 15.21 -10.77 18.03
C SER A 192 15.72 -11.59 16.85
N SER A 193 14.96 -12.58 16.43
CA SER A 193 15.25 -13.42 15.26
C SER A 193 14.86 -12.80 13.92
N LEU A 194 14.45 -11.51 13.90
CA LEU A 194 13.86 -10.88 12.72
C LEU A 194 14.77 -10.94 11.48
N ILE A 195 16.06 -10.60 11.63
CA ILE A 195 17.01 -10.60 10.51
C ILE A 195 17.27 -12.04 10.05
N ALA A 196 17.45 -12.97 10.99
CA ALA A 196 17.62 -14.39 10.66
C ALA A 196 16.41 -14.95 9.92
N PHE A 197 15.21 -14.58 10.34
CA PHE A 197 13.97 -14.95 9.67
C PHE A 197 13.90 -14.40 8.23
N TYR A 198 14.30 -13.15 7.99
CA TYR A 198 14.34 -12.57 6.63
C TYR A 198 15.37 -13.26 5.75
N VAL A 199 16.56 -13.57 6.29
CA VAL A 199 17.58 -14.33 5.56
C VAL A 199 17.06 -15.72 5.19
N MET A 200 16.38 -16.40 6.09
CA MET A 200 15.74 -17.70 5.83
C MET A 200 14.66 -17.58 4.74
N LEU A 201 13.82 -16.54 4.78
CA LEU A 201 12.80 -16.30 3.74
C LEU A 201 13.44 -16.03 2.38
N ILE A 202 14.53 -15.26 2.30
CA ILE A 202 15.26 -15.02 1.05
C ILE A 202 15.77 -16.35 0.48
N HIS A 203 16.37 -17.21 1.30
CA HIS A 203 16.82 -18.52 0.85
C HIS A 203 15.66 -19.38 0.36
N ALA A 204 14.55 -19.43 1.10
CA ALA A 204 13.36 -20.17 0.68
C ALA A 204 12.82 -19.68 -0.67
N ILE A 205 12.70 -18.36 -0.88
CA ILE A 205 12.24 -17.78 -2.15
C ILE A 205 13.21 -18.12 -3.29
N VAL A 206 14.52 -18.06 -3.07
CA VAL A 206 15.51 -18.39 -4.11
C VAL A 206 15.39 -19.86 -4.53
N ILE A 207 15.28 -20.79 -3.57
CA ILE A 207 15.13 -22.22 -3.84
C ILE A 207 13.79 -22.50 -4.53
N GLU A 208 12.69 -21.92 -4.01
CA GLU A 208 11.35 -22.05 -4.59
C GLU A 208 11.32 -21.50 -6.01
N THR A 209 11.95 -20.33 -6.24
CA THR A 209 12.00 -19.72 -7.57
C THR A 209 12.65 -20.64 -8.59
N ALA A 210 13.76 -21.29 -8.25
CA ALA A 210 14.43 -22.22 -9.15
C ALA A 210 13.52 -23.40 -9.54
N ALA A 211 12.85 -23.99 -8.53
CA ALA A 211 11.97 -25.15 -8.75
C ALA A 211 10.68 -24.78 -9.50
N VAL A 212 10.00 -23.70 -9.06
CA VAL A 212 8.72 -23.24 -9.62
C VAL A 212 8.93 -22.68 -11.02
N HIS A 213 10.00 -21.91 -11.25
CA HIS A 213 10.31 -21.37 -12.58
C HIS A 213 10.49 -22.50 -13.60
N TRP A 214 11.25 -23.54 -13.27
CA TRP A 214 11.45 -24.70 -14.14
C TRP A 214 10.12 -25.40 -14.45
N MET A 215 9.29 -25.65 -13.46
CA MET A 215 8.00 -26.32 -13.62
C MET A 215 7.00 -25.50 -14.43
N ILE A 216 6.87 -24.19 -14.18
CA ILE A 216 5.89 -23.31 -14.83
C ILE A 216 6.36 -22.94 -16.24
N HIS A 217 7.65 -22.91 -16.53
CA HIS A 217 8.19 -22.55 -17.84
C HIS A 217 7.66 -23.46 -18.95
N GLU A 218 7.51 -24.75 -18.68
CA GLU A 218 6.92 -25.70 -19.62
C GLU A 218 5.43 -25.47 -19.87
N MET A 219 4.72 -24.87 -18.89
CA MET A 219 3.28 -24.60 -19.01
C MET A 219 3.00 -23.24 -19.67
N SER A 220 3.73 -22.19 -19.27
CA SER A 220 3.57 -20.81 -19.77
C SER A 220 4.80 -19.96 -19.46
N VAL A 221 5.52 -19.59 -20.52
CA VAL A 221 6.69 -18.69 -20.41
C VAL A 221 6.30 -17.33 -19.79
N VAL A 222 5.15 -16.77 -20.14
CA VAL A 222 4.70 -15.46 -19.63
C VAL A 222 4.48 -15.51 -18.12
N VAL A 223 3.77 -16.52 -17.61
CA VAL A 223 3.52 -16.69 -16.18
C VAL A 223 4.83 -16.92 -15.44
N SER A 224 5.73 -17.75 -16.01
CA SER A 224 7.06 -18.03 -15.43
C SER A 224 7.90 -16.77 -15.28
N VAL A 225 7.95 -15.91 -16.31
CA VAL A 225 8.70 -14.63 -16.24
C VAL A 225 8.09 -13.66 -15.21
N ILE A 226 6.76 -13.54 -15.18
CA ILE A 226 6.07 -12.68 -14.19
C ILE A 226 6.40 -13.14 -12.76
N THR A 227 6.30 -14.45 -12.49
CA THR A 227 6.60 -15.03 -11.18
C THR A 227 8.06 -14.79 -10.78
N LEU A 228 9.00 -14.98 -11.72
CA LEU A 228 10.42 -14.70 -11.51
C LEU A 228 10.66 -13.24 -11.13
N LEU A 229 10.06 -12.29 -11.85
CA LEU A 229 10.19 -10.85 -11.56
C LEU A 229 9.62 -10.48 -10.18
N LEU A 230 8.46 -11.06 -9.80
CA LEU A 230 7.87 -10.85 -8.47
C LEU A 230 8.76 -11.40 -7.35
N ASN A 231 9.38 -12.56 -7.55
CA ASN A 231 10.29 -13.15 -6.57
C ASN A 231 11.59 -12.32 -6.44
N ILE A 232 12.17 -11.87 -7.55
CA ILE A 232 13.32 -10.95 -7.53
C ILE A 232 12.98 -9.66 -6.77
N TYR A 233 11.82 -9.06 -7.06
CA TYR A 233 11.34 -7.86 -6.35
C TYR A 233 11.19 -8.11 -4.84
N THR A 234 10.64 -9.26 -4.46
CA THR A 234 10.46 -9.64 -3.05
C THR A 234 11.80 -9.80 -2.33
N VAL A 235 12.81 -10.40 -2.97
CA VAL A 235 14.18 -10.50 -2.42
C VAL A 235 14.79 -9.10 -2.24
N ILE A 236 14.67 -8.22 -3.25
CA ILE A 236 15.15 -6.83 -3.16
C ILE A 236 14.46 -6.11 -1.99
N PHE A 237 13.14 -6.30 -1.82
CA PHE A 237 12.40 -5.74 -0.70
C PHE A 237 12.95 -6.20 0.65
N PHE A 238 13.16 -7.51 0.87
CA PHE A 238 13.71 -8.00 2.13
C PHE A 238 15.12 -7.50 2.40
N ILE A 239 15.97 -7.42 1.38
CA ILE A 239 17.32 -6.84 1.52
C ILE A 239 17.22 -5.36 1.93
N GLY A 240 16.37 -4.58 1.27
CA GLY A 240 16.13 -3.17 1.59
C GLY A 240 15.57 -3.00 3.00
N ASP A 241 14.66 -3.86 3.41
CA ASP A 241 14.04 -3.81 4.74
C ASP A 241 15.05 -4.13 5.85
N ILE A 242 15.89 -5.16 5.69
CA ILE A 242 17.00 -5.48 6.60
C ILE A 242 17.94 -4.28 6.76
N GLN A 243 18.36 -3.67 5.66
CA GLN A 243 19.25 -2.51 5.71
C GLN A 243 18.58 -1.29 6.34
N SER A 244 17.28 -1.09 6.07
CA SER A 244 16.51 -0.04 6.70
C SER A 244 16.40 -0.23 8.21
N ILE A 245 16.14 -1.44 8.69
CA ILE A 245 16.11 -1.77 10.13
C ILE A 245 17.46 -1.48 10.78
N ARG A 246 18.55 -1.93 10.14
CA ARG A 246 19.91 -1.75 10.65
C ARG A 246 20.32 -0.28 10.77
N LEU A 247 19.96 0.53 9.78
CA LEU A 247 20.42 1.91 9.66
C LEU A 247 19.50 2.94 10.29
N ASN A 248 18.29 2.56 10.72
CA ASN A 248 17.33 3.45 11.34
C ASN A 248 16.86 2.91 12.69
N PRO A 249 17.73 2.86 13.70
CA PRO A 249 17.31 2.59 15.06
C PRO A 249 16.31 3.64 15.54
N LEU A 250 15.57 3.38 16.60
CA LEU A 250 14.83 4.43 17.31
C LEU A 250 15.81 5.48 17.79
N PHE A 251 15.47 6.76 17.64
CA PHE A 251 16.28 7.86 18.16
C PHE A 251 15.42 9.00 18.68
N VAL A 252 15.99 9.73 19.63
CA VAL A 252 15.39 10.93 20.23
C VAL A 252 16.17 12.15 19.78
N GLN A 253 15.49 13.11 19.18
CA GLN A 253 16.11 14.35 18.69
C GLN A 253 15.08 15.48 18.68
N GLN A 254 15.47 16.67 19.17
CA GLN A 254 14.63 17.88 19.17
C GLN A 254 13.23 17.63 19.76
N GLU A 255 13.17 17.08 20.96
CA GLU A 255 11.90 16.74 21.65
C GLU A 255 10.95 15.84 20.86
N LYS A 256 11.51 15.00 19.98
CA LYS A 256 10.76 14.04 19.17
C LYS A 256 11.40 12.67 19.22
N ILE A 257 10.57 11.65 19.33
CA ILE A 257 10.98 10.25 19.21
C ILE A 257 10.70 9.80 17.79
N PHE A 258 11.73 9.37 17.07
CA PHE A 258 11.64 8.79 15.73
C PHE A 258 11.69 7.29 15.84
N VAL A 259 10.62 6.62 15.47
CA VAL A 259 10.51 5.17 15.56
C VAL A 259 10.23 4.59 14.19
N SER A 260 11.04 3.60 13.80
CA SER A 260 10.79 2.81 12.60
C SER A 260 11.09 1.33 12.82
N LEU A 261 10.40 0.47 12.09
CA LEU A 261 10.75 -0.94 11.98
C LEU A 261 10.70 -1.30 10.50
N GLY A 262 11.87 -1.16 9.88
CA GLY A 262 12.05 -1.32 8.45
C GLY A 262 11.34 -0.26 7.61
N LEU A 263 11.12 -0.60 6.34
CA LEU A 263 10.39 0.23 5.37
C LEU A 263 8.89 0.26 5.64
N GLY A 264 8.40 -0.73 6.38
CA GLY A 264 6.97 -0.99 6.55
C GLY A 264 6.26 -0.11 7.54
N LYS A 265 6.96 0.45 8.54
CA LYS A 265 6.32 1.21 9.62
C LYS A 265 7.25 2.29 10.15
N ARG A 266 6.74 3.52 10.26
CA ARG A 266 7.46 4.64 10.90
C ARG A 266 6.49 5.65 11.47
N ILE A 267 6.86 6.24 12.60
CA ILE A 267 6.10 7.31 13.27
C ILE A 267 7.08 8.31 13.89
N ILE A 268 6.69 9.56 13.94
CA ILE A 268 7.38 10.62 14.68
C ILE A 268 6.45 11.01 15.82
N ILE A 269 6.92 10.91 17.05
CA ILE A 269 6.17 11.17 18.27
C ILE A 269 6.77 12.42 18.93
N PRO A 270 6.14 13.59 18.85
CA PRO A 270 6.54 14.75 19.65
C PRO A 270 6.35 14.44 21.14
N MET A 271 7.30 14.85 22.01
CA MET A 271 7.21 14.64 23.46
C MET A 271 5.93 15.28 24.05
N GLU A 272 5.55 16.45 23.57
CA GLU A 272 4.31 17.14 23.95
C GLU A 272 3.02 16.38 23.63
N ALA A 273 3.05 15.48 22.63
CA ALA A 273 1.91 14.66 22.22
C ALA A 273 1.75 13.41 23.10
N ILE A 274 2.69 13.10 23.95
CA ILE A 274 2.65 11.95 24.85
C ILE A 274 1.69 12.26 26.00
N LYS A 275 0.75 11.36 26.23
CA LYS A 275 -0.18 11.40 27.35
C LYS A 275 0.36 10.63 28.54
N ASP A 276 0.85 9.42 28.29
CA ASP A 276 1.32 8.48 29.30
C ASP A 276 2.25 7.43 28.66
N ILE A 277 3.18 6.91 29.45
CA ILE A 277 4.08 5.82 29.03
C ILE A 277 4.01 4.70 30.06
N LYS A 278 3.49 3.54 29.64
CA LYS A 278 3.45 2.33 30.47
C LYS A 278 4.69 1.49 30.21
N TRP A 279 5.33 1.02 31.29
CA TRP A 279 6.57 0.27 31.23
C TRP A 279 6.43 -1.14 31.81
N GLY A 280 7.25 -2.09 31.32
CA GLY A 280 7.38 -3.45 31.85
C GLY A 280 6.02 -4.17 31.97
N LYS A 281 5.70 -4.67 33.17
CA LYS A 281 4.46 -5.44 33.43
C LYS A 281 3.18 -4.68 33.04
N GLU A 282 3.13 -3.38 33.31
CA GLU A 282 1.96 -2.56 32.92
C GLU A 282 1.80 -2.48 31.40
N ALA A 283 2.91 -2.49 30.65
CA ALA A 283 2.86 -2.52 29.19
C ALA A 283 2.46 -3.91 28.64
N GLU A 284 2.92 -4.98 29.30
CA GLU A 284 2.60 -6.35 28.94
C GLU A 284 1.11 -6.70 29.09
N GLU A 285 0.46 -6.16 30.15
CA GLU A 285 -0.97 -6.39 30.43
C GLU A 285 -1.90 -5.66 29.43
N VAL A 286 -1.42 -4.65 28.73
CA VAL A 286 -2.24 -3.91 27.77
C VAL A 286 -2.54 -4.75 26.55
N LYS A 287 -3.80 -5.03 26.32
CA LYS A 287 -4.26 -5.72 25.11
C LYS A 287 -4.01 -4.86 23.86
N ILE A 288 -3.13 -5.32 22.98
CA ILE A 288 -2.77 -4.62 21.74
C ILE A 288 -3.90 -4.73 20.73
N ASN A 289 -4.60 -3.63 20.48
CA ASN A 289 -5.58 -3.52 19.41
C ASN A 289 -4.89 -3.01 18.13
N LYS A 290 -4.72 -3.84 17.11
CA LYS A 290 -4.07 -3.49 15.82
C LYS A 290 -4.72 -2.32 15.07
N LYS A 291 -5.95 -1.93 15.41
CA LYS A 291 -6.62 -0.78 14.80
C LYS A 291 -6.18 0.54 15.41
N GLU A 292 -5.83 0.54 16.69
CA GLU A 292 -5.50 1.73 17.50
C GLU A 292 -4.03 1.82 17.87
N THR A 293 -3.32 0.68 17.91
CA THR A 293 -1.93 0.59 18.34
C THR A 293 -1.03 0.23 17.17
N ILE A 294 -0.02 1.06 16.91
CA ILE A 294 1.07 0.71 16.01
C ILE A 294 2.13 -0.07 16.79
N SER A 295 2.56 -1.22 16.27
CA SER A 295 3.53 -2.10 16.94
C SER A 295 4.90 -2.03 16.29
N PHE A 296 5.91 -1.68 17.06
CA PHE A 296 7.34 -1.71 16.74
C PHE A 296 8.04 -2.82 17.52
N ILE A 297 7.46 -4.00 17.49
CA ILE A 297 8.01 -5.23 18.05
C ILE A 297 8.56 -6.03 16.88
N ALA A 298 9.87 -6.29 16.89
CA ALA A 298 10.52 -7.14 15.90
C ALA A 298 9.95 -8.56 16.00
N LYS A 299 9.69 -9.18 14.85
CA LYS A 299 9.19 -10.56 14.83
C LYS A 299 10.23 -11.51 15.40
N ASP A 300 9.75 -12.45 16.20
CA ASP A 300 10.53 -13.56 16.71
C ASP A 300 9.75 -14.86 16.54
N PHE A 301 10.36 -16.00 16.86
CA PHE A 301 9.69 -17.32 16.88
C PHE A 301 8.59 -17.36 17.94
N GLU A 302 8.75 -16.60 19.03
CA GLU A 302 7.75 -16.44 20.08
C GLU A 302 7.09 -15.08 20.02
N THR A 303 5.89 -14.97 20.61
CA THR A 303 5.18 -13.71 20.74
C THR A 303 5.79 -12.91 21.89
N LEU A 304 6.62 -11.93 21.57
CA LEU A 304 7.29 -11.09 22.54
C LEU A 304 6.40 -9.93 22.98
N PRO A 305 6.28 -9.65 24.30
CA PRO A 305 5.55 -8.48 24.79
C PRO A 305 6.33 -7.18 24.53
N PRO A 306 5.64 -6.01 24.52
CA PRO A 306 6.29 -4.72 24.44
C PRO A 306 7.01 -4.39 25.76
N HIS A 307 8.12 -3.67 25.70
CA HIS A 307 8.77 -3.11 26.89
C HIS A 307 8.12 -1.80 27.33
N CYS A 308 7.56 -1.04 26.37
CA CYS A 308 6.77 0.15 26.70
C CYS A 308 5.61 0.34 25.71
N ILE A 309 4.55 1.00 26.20
CA ILE A 309 3.43 1.49 25.41
C ILE A 309 3.30 2.98 25.63
N ILE A 310 3.44 3.76 24.56
CA ILE A 310 3.26 5.20 24.57
C ILE A 310 1.82 5.51 24.14
N GLU A 311 1.05 6.13 25.03
CA GLU A 311 -0.30 6.63 24.74
C GLU A 311 -0.24 8.08 24.28
N PHE A 312 -0.96 8.44 23.22
CA PHE A 312 -0.97 9.80 22.68
C PHE A 312 -2.17 10.60 23.17
N LYS A 313 -1.99 11.92 23.40
CA LYS A 313 -3.09 12.86 23.71
C LYS A 313 -4.11 12.96 22.57
N LYS A 314 -3.64 12.87 21.31
CA LYS A 314 -4.44 12.86 20.07
C LYS A 314 -3.87 11.81 19.11
N PRO A 315 -4.70 11.21 18.23
CA PRO A 315 -4.19 10.25 17.27
C PRO A 315 -3.09 10.85 16.38
N LEU A 316 -1.93 10.18 16.30
CA LEU A 316 -0.78 10.59 15.49
C LEU A 316 -0.75 9.83 14.15
N PRO A 317 -0.38 10.51 13.05
CA PRO A 317 -0.21 9.87 11.76
C PRO A 317 1.08 9.05 11.71
N ALA A 318 0.97 7.81 11.27
CA ALA A 318 2.10 6.94 10.97
C ALA A 318 2.13 6.64 9.47
N ASN A 319 3.34 6.55 8.92
CA ASN A 319 3.54 6.08 7.56
C ASN A 319 3.75 4.57 7.59
N LEU A 320 2.96 3.86 6.79
CA LEU A 320 3.02 2.43 6.61
C LEU A 320 3.67 2.08 5.27
N PHE A 321 3.72 0.78 4.98
CA PHE A 321 4.20 0.23 3.72
C PHE A 321 3.62 0.98 2.50
N MET A 322 4.42 1.21 1.48
CA MET A 322 4.07 1.99 0.27
C MET A 322 3.57 3.42 0.55
N GLY A 323 3.96 4.02 1.68
CA GLY A 323 3.59 5.41 2.01
C GLY A 323 2.14 5.62 2.44
N PHE A 324 1.37 4.54 2.69
CA PHE A 324 0.04 4.66 3.26
C PHE A 324 0.09 5.32 4.63
N LYS A 325 -0.79 6.28 4.88
CA LYS A 325 -0.92 6.95 6.16
C LYS A 325 -2.10 6.40 6.95
N LYS A 326 -1.88 6.11 8.22
CA LYS A 326 -2.92 5.72 9.17
C LYS A 326 -2.65 6.40 10.52
N THR A 327 -3.70 6.80 11.23
CA THR A 327 -3.60 7.40 12.56
C THR A 327 -3.72 6.33 13.64
N TYR A 328 -2.93 6.49 14.72
CA TYR A 328 -2.91 5.60 15.87
C TYR A 328 -2.97 6.41 17.15
N THR A 329 -3.54 5.83 18.20
CA THR A 329 -3.63 6.41 19.54
C THR A 329 -2.53 5.94 20.46
N LYS A 330 -1.88 4.82 20.12
CA LYS A 330 -0.83 4.19 20.94
C LYS A 330 0.30 3.65 20.06
N ALA A 331 1.51 3.61 20.61
CA ALA A 331 2.65 2.89 20.04
C ALA A 331 3.16 1.85 21.05
N ALA A 332 3.25 0.59 20.62
CA ALA A 332 3.86 -0.49 21.39
C ALA A 332 5.28 -0.71 20.87
N ILE A 333 6.28 -0.58 21.75
CA ILE A 333 7.70 -0.60 21.38
C ILE A 333 8.42 -1.66 22.22
N ARG A 334 9.27 -2.45 21.56
CA ARG A 334 10.23 -3.35 22.18
C ARG A 334 11.64 -2.92 21.79
N LEU A 335 12.46 -2.62 22.78
CA LEU A 335 13.82 -2.11 22.64
C LEU A 335 14.84 -3.18 23.07
N ASP A 336 16.05 -3.11 22.56
CA ASP A 336 17.14 -3.95 23.04
C ASP A 336 17.71 -3.44 24.36
N GLU A 337 17.57 -2.12 24.66
CA GLU A 337 18.07 -1.46 25.85
C GLU A 337 16.95 -0.60 26.51
N PRO A 338 15.92 -1.23 27.13
CA PRO A 338 14.74 -0.51 27.65
C PRO A 338 15.05 0.43 28.80
N ASP A 339 15.95 0.05 29.72
CA ASP A 339 16.29 0.87 30.90
C ASP A 339 17.03 2.14 30.52
N ARG A 340 17.93 2.07 29.52
CA ARG A 340 18.61 3.24 28.98
C ARG A 340 17.66 4.20 28.30
N PHE A 341 16.68 3.68 27.55
CA PHE A 341 15.67 4.50 26.92
C PHE A 341 14.77 5.17 27.97
N ARG A 342 14.35 4.42 29.00
CA ARG A 342 13.54 4.97 30.09
C ARG A 342 14.28 6.12 30.79
N SER A 343 15.55 5.93 31.13
CA SER A 343 16.34 6.98 31.83
C SER A 343 16.54 8.23 30.95
N LEU A 344 16.55 8.10 29.61
CA LEU A 344 16.60 9.24 28.71
C LEU A 344 15.28 10.00 28.68
N ILE A 345 14.16 9.29 28.56
CA ILE A 345 12.82 9.90 28.54
C ILE A 345 12.50 10.60 29.85
N ASP A 346 12.84 10.00 31.02
CA ASP A 346 12.62 10.58 32.35
C ASP A 346 13.46 11.86 32.57
N LYS A 347 14.54 12.07 31.80
CA LYS A 347 15.34 13.32 31.85
C LYS A 347 14.79 14.43 30.96
N GLU A 348 14.02 14.06 29.90
CA GLU A 348 13.49 15.01 28.91
C GLU A 348 12.01 15.40 29.20
N GLN A 349 11.35 14.76 30.16
CA GLN A 349 10.04 15.13 30.70
C GLN A 349 10.19 16.09 31.87
#